data_01e3b221f19b4aeddb46f965a022f565
#
_entry.id   01e3b221f19b4aeddb46f965a022f565
#
_cell.length_a   1.000
_cell.length_b   1.000
_cell.length_c   1.000
_cell.angle_alpha   90.00
_cell.angle_beta   90.00
_cell.angle_gamma   90.00
#
_symmetry.space_group_name_H-M   'P 1'
#
loop_
_entity.id
_entity.type
_entity.pdbx_description
1 polymer ?
#
loop_
_entity_poly.entity_id
_entity_poly.type
_entity_poly.pdbx_seq_one_letter_code
_entity_poly.pdbx_strand_id
1 'polypeptide(L)'
;MKSSLSFKGIDQLVKHLDKAASLKDVQQVVKSNTSNMTANMQKLAPVDTGYMKRSIKMELTEGGFSGQAGPHADYSAYVEYGTRFQSAQPFVKPAYNEQKGVFIKDLERLLK
;
A
#
# COMPACT_ATOMS: atom_id res chain seq x y z
N MET A 1 3.42 -16.47 -6.03
CA MET A 1 2.17 -15.69 -6.07
C MET A 1 2.36 -14.36 -5.38
N LYS A 2 2.00 -13.30 -6.06
CA LYS A 2 2.06 -11.96 -5.46
C LYS A 2 0.71 -11.61 -4.86
N SER A 3 0.73 -11.18 -3.61
CA SER A 3 -0.42 -10.60 -2.96
C SER A 3 -0.08 -9.14 -2.69
N SER A 4 -0.64 -8.24 -3.48
CA SER A 4 -0.35 -6.82 -3.34
C SER A 4 -1.61 -5.99 -3.55
N LEU A 5 -1.62 -4.82 -2.92
CA LEU A 5 -2.66 -3.83 -3.08
C LEU A 5 -2.01 -2.52 -3.52
N SER A 6 -2.72 -1.75 -4.31
CA SER A 6 -2.16 -0.51 -4.86
C SER A 6 -3.16 0.64 -4.77
N PHE A 7 -2.64 1.86 -4.77
CA PHE A 7 -3.45 3.07 -4.89
C PHE A 7 -3.56 3.41 -6.38
N LYS A 8 -4.76 3.23 -6.92
CA LYS A 8 -5.06 3.55 -8.33
C LYS A 8 -6.22 4.53 -8.40
N GLY A 9 -6.48 5.05 -9.57
CA GLY A 9 -7.58 5.98 -9.80
C GLY A 9 -7.20 7.43 -9.58
N ILE A 10 -5.91 7.70 -9.39
CA ILE A 10 -5.40 9.05 -9.18
C ILE A 10 -5.59 9.92 -10.42
N ASP A 11 -5.65 9.32 -11.61
CA ASP A 11 -5.79 10.06 -12.86
C ASP A 11 -7.01 10.98 -12.85
N GLN A 12 -8.12 10.51 -12.27
CA GLN A 12 -9.33 11.32 -12.17
C GLN A 12 -9.16 12.46 -11.17
N LEU A 13 -8.45 12.19 -10.07
CA LEU A 13 -8.16 13.20 -9.07
C LEU A 13 -7.18 14.26 -9.57
N VAL A 14 -6.20 13.85 -10.36
CA VAL A 14 -5.21 14.77 -10.93
C VAL A 14 -5.89 15.82 -11.80
N LYS A 15 -6.90 15.43 -12.56
CA LYS A 15 -7.66 16.36 -13.40
C LYS A 15 -8.38 17.44 -12.58
N HIS A 16 -8.74 17.13 -11.35
CA HIS A 16 -9.41 18.08 -10.46
C HIS A 16 -8.42 18.88 -9.61
N LEU A 17 -7.17 18.46 -9.58
CA LEU A 17 -6.13 19.09 -8.76
C LEU A 17 -5.27 20.09 -9.53
N ASP A 18 -5.46 20.19 -10.83
CA ASP A 18 -4.53 20.87 -11.73
C ASP A 18 -4.17 22.32 -11.32
N LYS A 19 -5.05 23.00 -10.61
CA LYS A 19 -4.83 24.38 -10.17
C LYS A 19 -4.57 24.49 -8.67
N ALA A 20 -4.83 23.45 -7.90
CA ALA A 20 -4.72 23.48 -6.45
C ALA A 20 -3.40 22.91 -5.93
N ALA A 21 -2.78 22.02 -6.70
CA ALA A 21 -1.54 21.37 -6.30
C ALA A 21 -0.73 21.01 -7.53
N SER A 22 0.60 20.94 -7.38
CA SER A 22 1.47 20.49 -8.47
C SER A 22 1.42 18.96 -8.55
N LEU A 23 1.76 18.44 -9.73
CA LEU A 23 1.87 16.98 -9.91
C LEU A 23 2.92 16.40 -8.97
N LYS A 24 3.95 17.19 -8.67
CA LYS A 24 5.01 16.79 -7.75
C LYS A 24 4.45 16.55 -6.34
N ASP A 25 3.50 17.39 -5.91
CA ASP A 25 2.87 17.22 -4.58
C ASP A 25 2.05 15.94 -4.53
N VAL A 26 1.34 15.60 -5.62
CA VAL A 26 0.59 14.35 -5.71
C VAL A 26 1.55 13.15 -5.63
N GLN A 27 2.65 13.21 -6.37
CA GLN A 27 3.66 12.15 -6.34
C GLN A 27 4.23 11.96 -4.94
N GLN A 28 4.44 13.05 -4.21
CA GLN A 28 4.95 12.99 -2.85
C GLN A 28 3.95 12.33 -1.91
N VAL A 29 2.66 12.64 -2.06
CA VAL A 29 1.61 12.01 -1.25
C VAL A 29 1.56 10.51 -1.54
N VAL A 30 1.62 10.10 -2.80
CA VAL A 30 1.62 8.68 -3.18
C VAL A 30 2.82 7.97 -2.56
N LYS A 31 4.00 8.55 -2.70
CA LYS A 31 5.24 7.95 -2.18
C LYS A 31 5.18 7.80 -0.67
N SER A 32 4.76 8.83 0.03
CA SER A 32 4.67 8.83 1.49
C SER A 32 3.68 7.79 1.98
N ASN A 33 2.49 7.73 1.37
CA ASN A 33 1.47 6.77 1.77
C ASN A 33 1.86 5.34 1.44
N THR A 34 2.49 5.10 0.29
CA THR A 34 2.96 3.76 -0.07
C THR A 34 4.03 3.29 0.90
N SER A 35 4.94 4.17 1.28
CA SER A 35 6.00 3.87 2.25
C SER A 35 5.41 3.54 3.62
N ASN A 36 4.43 4.31 4.08
CA ASN A 36 3.77 4.07 5.37
C ASN A 36 2.98 2.77 5.35
N MET A 37 2.29 2.49 4.25
CA MET A 37 1.57 1.23 4.09
C MET A 37 2.52 0.04 4.14
N THR A 38 3.66 0.15 3.48
CA THR A 38 4.69 -0.89 3.47
C THR A 38 5.21 -1.15 4.88
N ALA A 39 5.53 -0.09 5.61
CA ALA A 39 6.02 -0.21 6.98
C ALA A 39 4.97 -0.86 7.90
N ASN A 40 3.71 -0.47 7.75
CA ASN A 40 2.62 -1.02 8.53
C ASN A 40 2.40 -2.50 8.21
N MET A 41 2.49 -2.85 6.92
CA MET A 41 2.40 -4.24 6.47
C MET A 41 3.50 -5.09 7.08
N GLN A 42 4.73 -4.56 7.12
CA GLN A 42 5.86 -5.23 7.75
C GLN A 42 5.64 -5.43 9.25
N LYS A 43 5.04 -4.44 9.90
CA LYS A 43 4.75 -4.50 11.33
C LYS A 43 3.71 -5.58 11.64
N LEU A 44 2.71 -5.75 10.79
CA LEU A 44 1.64 -6.71 10.98
C LEU A 44 1.99 -8.13 10.52
N ALA A 45 3.03 -8.29 9.73
CA ALA A 45 3.42 -9.60 9.20
C ALA A 45 3.88 -10.53 10.31
N PRO A 46 3.55 -11.84 10.23
CA PRO A 46 4.06 -12.82 11.18
C PRO A 46 5.59 -12.86 11.19
N VAL A 47 6.19 -13.06 12.37
CA VAL A 47 7.62 -12.85 12.58
C VAL A 47 8.38 -14.13 12.93
N ASP A 48 7.87 -15.30 12.57
CA ASP A 48 8.49 -16.57 12.94
C ASP A 48 9.95 -16.66 12.53
N THR A 49 10.25 -16.32 11.26
CA THR A 49 11.63 -16.34 10.75
C THR A 49 12.08 -14.98 10.25
N GLY A 50 11.16 -14.00 10.21
CA GLY A 50 11.43 -12.70 9.60
C GLY A 50 11.46 -12.72 8.08
N TYR A 51 11.32 -13.89 7.45
CA TYR A 51 11.38 -14.01 5.99
C TYR A 51 10.21 -13.29 5.31
N MET A 52 8.99 -13.47 5.84
CA MET A 52 7.81 -12.81 5.30
C MET A 52 7.97 -11.29 5.35
N LYS A 53 8.40 -10.78 6.49
CA LYS A 53 8.59 -9.34 6.68
C LYS A 53 9.61 -8.78 5.67
N ARG A 54 10.72 -9.47 5.49
CA ARG A 54 11.77 -9.04 4.55
C ARG A 54 11.33 -9.13 3.09
N SER A 55 10.33 -9.98 2.80
CA SER A 55 9.83 -10.13 1.45
C SER A 55 8.90 -9.01 1.02
N ILE A 56 8.44 -8.17 1.96
CA ILE A 56 7.51 -7.10 1.66
C ILE A 56 8.28 -5.96 0.98
N LYS A 57 7.87 -5.63 -0.24
CA LYS A 57 8.51 -4.61 -1.07
C LYS A 57 7.48 -3.62 -1.55
N MET A 58 7.91 -2.40 -1.80
CA MET A 58 7.06 -1.39 -2.41
C MET A 58 7.57 -1.05 -3.81
N GLU A 59 6.65 -0.56 -4.65
CA GLU A 59 6.98 -0.13 -5.98
C GLU A 59 6.11 1.06 -6.34
N LEU A 60 6.71 2.07 -6.94
CA LEU A 60 5.97 3.19 -7.50
C LEU A 60 5.88 3.00 -9.01
N THR A 61 4.67 3.17 -9.55
CA THR A 61 4.41 2.96 -10.97
C THR A 61 3.69 4.18 -11.54
N GLU A 62 3.47 4.18 -12.86
CA GLU A 62 2.74 5.25 -13.54
C GLU A 62 3.35 6.62 -13.26
N GLY A 63 4.70 6.69 -13.35
CA GLY A 63 5.41 7.94 -13.16
C GLY A 63 5.34 8.49 -11.74
N GLY A 64 5.09 7.63 -10.76
CA GLY A 64 4.99 8.03 -9.36
C GLY A 64 3.57 8.35 -8.92
N PHE A 65 2.56 8.15 -9.78
CA PHE A 65 1.17 8.42 -9.45
C PHE A 65 0.42 7.19 -8.93
N SER A 66 1.07 6.05 -8.87
CA SER A 66 0.52 4.83 -8.29
C SER A 66 1.58 4.17 -7.43
N GLY A 67 1.15 3.64 -6.30
CA GLY A 67 2.04 2.90 -5.41
C GLY A 67 1.45 1.55 -5.07
N GLN A 68 2.29 0.56 -4.93
CA GLN A 68 1.86 -0.76 -4.50
C GLN A 68 2.88 -1.36 -3.55
N ALA A 69 2.41 -2.22 -2.67
CA ALA A 69 3.26 -2.93 -1.72
C ALA A 69 2.70 -4.33 -1.55
N GLY A 70 3.58 -5.27 -1.28
CA GLY A 70 3.13 -6.63 -1.04
C GLY A 70 4.29 -7.56 -0.77
N PRO A 71 3.99 -8.73 -0.21
CA PRO A 71 5.00 -9.74 0.06
C PRO A 71 5.37 -10.51 -1.21
N HIS A 72 6.62 -10.97 -1.24
CA HIS A 72 7.11 -11.81 -2.33
C HIS A 72 7.43 -13.24 -1.87
N ALA A 73 7.12 -13.56 -0.60
CA ALA A 73 7.24 -14.93 -0.11
C ALA A 73 6.18 -15.81 -0.76
N ASP A 74 6.56 -17.00 -1.18
CA ASP A 74 5.66 -17.91 -1.91
C ASP A 74 4.44 -18.31 -1.10
N TYR A 75 4.57 -18.35 0.22
CA TYR A 75 3.48 -18.78 1.11
C TYR A 75 2.63 -17.62 1.64
N SER A 76 2.81 -16.42 1.11
CA SER A 76 2.13 -15.23 1.64
C SER A 76 0.61 -15.32 1.58
N ALA A 77 0.06 -15.90 0.53
CA ALA A 77 -1.39 -16.05 0.40
C ALA A 77 -1.97 -16.97 1.49
N TYR A 78 -1.24 -18.00 1.86
CA TYR A 78 -1.68 -18.90 2.92
C TYR A 78 -1.72 -18.21 4.28
N VAL A 79 -0.81 -17.27 4.50
CA VAL A 79 -0.80 -16.48 5.72
C VAL A 79 -1.96 -15.50 5.74
N GLU A 80 -2.15 -14.79 4.63
CA GLU A 80 -3.18 -13.75 4.53
C GLU A 80 -4.60 -14.34 4.67
N TYR A 81 -4.88 -15.44 3.98
CA TYR A 81 -6.23 -16.00 3.88
C TYR A 81 -6.45 -17.25 4.73
N GLY A 82 -5.37 -17.81 5.28
CA GLY A 82 -5.44 -19.03 6.07
C GLY A 82 -5.54 -20.28 5.22
N THR A 83 -5.49 -21.42 5.88
CA THR A 83 -5.69 -22.73 5.27
C THR A 83 -6.65 -23.50 6.16
N ARG A 84 -7.05 -24.71 5.74
CA ARG A 84 -7.90 -25.53 6.59
C ARG A 84 -7.21 -26.00 7.87
N PHE A 85 -5.87 -25.86 7.93
CA PHE A 85 -5.08 -26.25 9.10
C PHE A 85 -4.63 -25.07 9.95
N GLN A 86 -4.73 -23.85 9.43
CA GLN A 86 -4.28 -22.64 10.13
C GLN A 86 -5.25 -21.51 9.92
N SER A 87 -5.47 -20.74 10.97
CA SER A 87 -6.26 -19.53 10.88
C SER A 87 -5.54 -18.47 10.06
N ALA A 88 -6.28 -17.61 9.40
CA ALA A 88 -5.73 -16.48 8.68
C ALA A 88 -5.02 -15.51 9.64
N GLN A 89 -3.91 -14.97 9.20
CA GLN A 89 -3.19 -13.89 9.89
C GLN A 89 -2.98 -12.75 8.91
N PRO A 90 -4.05 -12.01 8.56
CA PRO A 90 -3.96 -11.00 7.52
C PRO A 90 -3.06 -9.84 7.93
N PHE A 91 -2.24 -9.39 7.00
CA PHE A 91 -1.34 -8.25 7.20
C PHE A 91 -1.33 -7.30 6.02
N VAL A 92 -1.69 -7.76 4.82
CA VAL A 92 -1.75 -6.92 3.63
C VAL A 92 -3.01 -6.08 3.64
N LYS A 93 -4.17 -6.71 3.78
CA LYS A 93 -5.46 -6.04 3.72
C LYS A 93 -5.67 -5.05 4.85
N PRO A 94 -5.35 -5.37 6.13
CA PRO A 94 -5.49 -4.38 7.20
C PRO A 94 -4.60 -3.16 6.98
N ALA A 95 -3.36 -3.36 6.53
CA ALA A 95 -2.45 -2.25 6.26
C ALA A 95 -3.00 -1.35 5.15
N TYR A 96 -3.53 -1.94 4.09
CA TYR A 96 -4.11 -1.20 2.99
C TYR A 96 -5.34 -0.41 3.44
N ASN A 97 -6.25 -1.07 4.17
CA ASN A 97 -7.50 -0.42 4.59
C ASN A 97 -7.23 0.77 5.50
N GLU A 98 -6.26 0.65 6.40
CA GLU A 98 -5.86 1.74 7.26
C GLU A 98 -5.25 2.89 6.47
N GLN A 99 -4.33 2.57 5.55
CA GLN A 99 -3.65 3.60 4.78
C GLN A 99 -4.55 4.28 3.77
N LYS A 100 -5.57 3.57 3.27
CA LYS A 100 -6.52 4.13 2.30
C LYS A 100 -7.19 5.39 2.83
N GLY A 101 -7.63 5.35 4.09
CA GLY A 101 -8.26 6.52 4.71
C GLY A 101 -7.30 7.70 4.84
N VAL A 102 -6.07 7.43 5.25
CA VAL A 102 -5.04 8.46 5.38
C VAL A 102 -4.70 9.05 4.02
N PHE A 103 -4.58 8.20 3.00
CA PHE A 103 -4.27 8.62 1.64
C PHE A 103 -5.33 9.59 1.10
N ILE A 104 -6.60 9.25 1.29
CA ILE A 104 -7.69 10.09 0.83
C ILE A 104 -7.65 11.45 1.52
N LYS A 105 -7.40 11.47 2.83
CA LYS A 105 -7.30 12.72 3.59
C LYS A 105 -6.12 13.57 3.12
N ASP A 106 -4.99 12.95 2.83
CA ASP A 106 -3.82 13.66 2.35
C ASP A 106 -4.08 14.29 0.99
N LEU A 107 -4.78 13.57 0.10
CA LEU A 107 -5.18 14.11 -1.20
C LEU A 107 -6.15 15.27 -1.05
N GLU A 108 -7.12 15.16 -0.14
CA GLU A 108 -8.08 16.23 0.11
C GLU A 108 -7.40 17.52 0.58
N ARG A 109 -6.33 17.42 1.34
CA ARG A 109 -5.56 18.58 1.78
C ARG A 109 -4.95 19.35 0.63
N LEU A 110 -4.63 18.67 -0.46
CA LEU A 110 -4.07 19.32 -1.64
C LEU A 110 -5.12 20.15 -2.38
N LEU A 111 -6.40 19.89 -2.13
CA LEU A 111 -7.50 20.61 -2.78
C LEU A 111 -7.83 21.93 -2.10
N LYS A 112 -7.29 22.19 -0.92
CA LYS A 112 -7.62 23.38 -0.13
C LYS A 112 -6.65 24.51 -0.37
#